data_03ef1f2086945a2012739aedea22a8f9
#
_entry.id   03ef1f2086945a2012739aedea22a8f9
#
_cell.length_a   1.000
_cell.length_b   1.000
_cell.length_c   1.000
_cell.angle_alpha   90.00
_cell.angle_beta   90.00
_cell.angle_gamma   90.00
#
_symmetry.space_group_name_H-M   'P 1'
#
loop_
_entity.id
_entity.type
_entity.pdbx_description
1 polymer ?
#
loop_
_entity_poly.entity_id
_entity_poly.type
_entity_poly.pdbx_seq_one_letter_code
_entity_poly.pdbx_strand_id
1 'polypeptide(L)'
;MKKIYLGITTVFVTLILSGCDFLFGTREDSTVDEIFEEGAIDPDIIQNEAGYVPILPFWNEFVNPTDIFCGYDEMIYVVDDEGLKVMDQTGTVYNTFYIQGATDVTQDRRLHTYVCGRVDVDVDNDGNTENLAAVYHLTGTSSGAIQIVDTLIHPFCDVSRNVTSFRGAEDEA
;
A
#
# COMPACT_ATOMS: atom_id res chain seq x y z
N MET A 1 10.60 -26.23 -69.35
CA MET A 1 11.34 -25.94 -68.11
C MET A 1 10.76 -24.77 -67.29
N LYS A 2 10.49 -23.60 -67.84
CA LYS A 2 9.93 -22.44 -67.13
C LYS A 2 8.62 -22.69 -66.34
N LYS A 3 7.72 -23.56 -66.86
CA LYS A 3 6.44 -23.88 -66.19
C LYS A 3 6.61 -24.75 -64.93
N ILE A 4 7.66 -25.58 -64.92
CA ILE A 4 7.97 -26.46 -63.76
C ILE A 4 8.52 -25.62 -62.57
N TYR A 5 9.39 -24.65 -62.89
CA TYR A 5 9.91 -23.74 -61.84
C TYR A 5 8.81 -22.84 -61.23
N LEU A 6 7.85 -22.42 -62.08
CA LEU A 6 6.72 -21.63 -61.59
C LEU A 6 5.85 -22.42 -60.62
N GLY A 7 5.60 -23.71 -60.90
CA GLY A 7 4.85 -24.60 -60.02
C GLY A 7 5.56 -24.87 -58.70
N ILE A 8 6.88 -25.08 -58.71
CA ILE A 8 7.68 -25.34 -57.49
C ILE A 8 7.73 -24.08 -56.61
N THR A 9 7.91 -22.87 -57.22
CA THR A 9 7.88 -21.62 -56.44
C THR A 9 6.54 -21.33 -55.80
N THR A 10 5.45 -21.65 -56.49
CA THR A 10 4.10 -21.43 -55.94
C THR A 10 3.87 -22.36 -54.72
N VAL A 11 4.24 -23.63 -54.80
CA VAL A 11 4.14 -24.60 -53.71
C VAL A 11 5.01 -24.17 -52.52
N PHE A 12 6.21 -23.65 -52.78
CA PHE A 12 7.12 -23.21 -51.74
C PHE A 12 6.59 -21.95 -51.01
N VAL A 13 5.99 -21.03 -51.74
CA VAL A 13 5.37 -19.84 -51.18
C VAL A 13 4.11 -20.17 -50.37
N THR A 14 3.30 -21.14 -50.78
CA THR A 14 2.14 -21.59 -50.01
C THR A 14 2.54 -22.32 -48.72
N LEU A 15 3.65 -23.06 -48.71
CA LEU A 15 4.22 -23.71 -47.52
C LEU A 15 4.76 -22.69 -46.49
N ILE A 16 5.29 -21.54 -46.94
CA ILE A 16 5.77 -20.46 -46.05
C ILE A 16 4.58 -19.66 -45.48
N LEU A 17 3.48 -19.57 -46.21
CA LEU A 17 2.27 -18.85 -45.77
C LEU A 17 1.35 -19.68 -44.85
N SER A 18 1.53 -21.02 -44.83
CA SER A 18 0.82 -21.87 -43.84
C SER A 18 1.52 -21.83 -42.48
N GLY A 19 1.47 -20.68 -41.89
CA GLY A 19 1.82 -20.25 -40.56
C GLY A 19 2.65 -21.14 -39.63
N CYS A 20 3.31 -20.53 -38.71
CA CYS A 20 4.12 -21.18 -37.66
C CYS A 20 3.39 -22.26 -36.86
N ASP A 21 2.07 -22.31 -36.90
CA ASP A 21 1.24 -23.26 -36.16
C ASP A 21 1.48 -24.72 -36.54
N PHE A 22 1.89 -24.97 -37.80
CA PHE A 22 2.19 -26.36 -38.25
C PHE A 22 3.57 -26.86 -37.78
N LEU A 23 4.53 -25.96 -37.57
CA LEU A 23 5.90 -26.33 -37.16
C LEU A 23 6.12 -26.23 -35.66
N PHE A 24 5.36 -25.42 -34.97
CA PHE A 24 5.52 -25.18 -33.52
C PHE A 24 4.35 -25.64 -32.68
N GLY A 25 3.29 -26.16 -33.31
CA GLY A 25 2.03 -26.50 -32.66
C GLY A 25 1.28 -25.22 -32.23
N THR A 26 -0.01 -25.27 -32.25
CA THR A 26 -0.83 -24.33 -31.45
C THR A 26 -0.46 -24.58 -30.00
N ARG A 27 0.17 -23.62 -29.38
CA ARG A 27 0.26 -23.60 -27.93
C ARG A 27 -1.15 -23.32 -27.44
N GLU A 28 -1.96 -24.38 -27.38
CA GLU A 28 -3.14 -24.35 -26.55
C GLU A 28 -2.61 -24.14 -25.14
N ASP A 29 -2.77 -22.93 -24.65
CA ASP A 29 -2.45 -22.59 -23.28
C ASP A 29 -3.58 -23.14 -22.39
N SER A 30 -3.80 -24.45 -22.56
CA SER A 30 -4.75 -25.23 -21.75
C SER A 30 -4.38 -25.18 -20.27
N THR A 31 -3.13 -24.87 -19.95
CA THR A 31 -2.68 -24.69 -18.58
C THR A 31 -3.35 -23.49 -17.89
N VAL A 32 -3.66 -22.43 -18.61
CA VAL A 32 -4.36 -21.28 -17.99
C VAL A 32 -5.83 -21.61 -17.83
N ASP A 33 -6.46 -22.20 -18.85
CA ASP A 33 -7.86 -22.62 -18.76
C ASP A 33 -8.03 -23.81 -17.79
N GLU A 34 -7.11 -24.78 -17.77
CA GLU A 34 -7.11 -25.89 -16.79
C GLU A 34 -6.86 -25.37 -15.36
N ILE A 35 -5.95 -24.40 -15.16
CA ILE A 35 -5.74 -23.78 -13.85
C ILE A 35 -6.95 -22.97 -13.43
N PHE A 36 -7.64 -22.33 -14.37
CA PHE A 36 -8.88 -21.64 -14.08
C PHE A 36 -10.10 -22.58 -13.96
N GLU A 37 -10.13 -23.70 -14.66
CA GLU A 37 -11.21 -24.71 -14.51
C GLU A 37 -10.95 -25.67 -13.34
N GLU A 38 -9.71 -26.11 -13.09
CA GLU A 38 -9.34 -26.84 -11.86
C GLU A 38 -9.21 -25.93 -10.65
N GLY A 39 -8.94 -24.64 -10.85
CA GLY A 39 -9.01 -23.60 -9.83
C GLY A 39 -10.36 -22.92 -9.73
N ALA A 40 -11.35 -23.33 -10.50
CA ALA A 40 -12.74 -23.03 -10.20
C ALA A 40 -13.08 -23.79 -8.91
N ILE A 41 -12.64 -23.22 -7.82
CA ILE A 41 -13.07 -23.61 -6.48
C ILE A 41 -14.59 -23.62 -6.56
N ASP A 42 -15.18 -24.79 -6.32
CA ASP A 42 -16.63 -24.97 -6.28
C ASP A 42 -17.22 -23.81 -5.47
N PRO A 43 -18.08 -22.96 -6.07
CA PRO A 43 -18.67 -21.83 -5.35
C PRO A 43 -19.34 -22.23 -4.05
N ASP A 44 -19.80 -23.47 -3.93
CA ASP A 44 -20.34 -24.00 -2.70
C ASP A 44 -19.26 -24.31 -1.62
N ILE A 45 -18.02 -24.59 -2.06
CA ILE A 45 -16.87 -24.74 -1.14
C ILE A 45 -16.37 -23.37 -0.68
N ILE A 46 -16.31 -22.36 -1.56
CA ILE A 46 -15.86 -21.01 -1.19
C ILE A 46 -16.84 -20.34 -0.24
N GLN A 47 -18.14 -20.54 -0.43
CA GLN A 47 -19.15 -19.84 0.37
C GLN A 47 -19.18 -20.28 1.84
N ASN A 48 -18.66 -21.46 2.15
CA ASN A 48 -18.66 -21.98 3.52
C ASN A 48 -17.30 -21.88 4.26
N GLU A 49 -16.19 -21.68 3.55
CA GLU A 49 -14.85 -21.74 4.18
C GLU A 49 -14.00 -20.48 4.01
N ALA A 50 -14.33 -19.58 3.08
CA ALA A 50 -13.59 -18.34 2.85
C ALA A 50 -14.17 -17.15 3.64
N GLY A 51 -14.80 -17.39 4.76
CA GLY A 51 -15.18 -16.33 5.68
C GLY A 51 -13.96 -15.86 6.48
N TYR A 52 -13.72 -14.56 6.53
CA TYR A 52 -12.80 -14.01 7.52
C TYR A 52 -13.34 -14.38 8.92
N VAL A 53 -12.55 -15.17 9.65
CA VAL A 53 -12.87 -15.48 11.05
C VAL A 53 -12.24 -14.39 11.90
N PRO A 54 -13.02 -13.61 12.66
CA PRO A 54 -12.44 -12.60 13.53
C PRO A 54 -11.54 -13.27 14.58
N ILE A 55 -10.34 -12.73 14.75
CA ILE A 55 -9.43 -13.13 15.83
C ILE A 55 -9.92 -12.44 17.10
N LEU A 56 -10.19 -13.22 18.13
CA LEU A 56 -10.64 -12.72 19.42
C LEU A 56 -9.51 -12.88 20.47
N PRO A 57 -9.43 -11.94 21.43
CA PRO A 57 -10.27 -10.75 21.62
C PRO A 57 -10.03 -9.67 20.58
N PHE A 58 -11.03 -8.84 20.29
CA PHE A 58 -10.83 -7.65 19.46
C PHE A 58 -9.89 -6.68 20.19
N TRP A 59 -8.99 -6.06 19.43
CA TRP A 59 -8.14 -5.00 19.95
C TRP A 59 -8.98 -3.73 20.11
N ASN A 60 -9.09 -3.23 21.31
CA ASN A 60 -9.94 -2.09 21.67
C ASN A 60 -9.19 -0.98 22.44
N GLU A 61 -7.87 -1.00 22.38
CA GLU A 61 -7.00 -0.04 23.07
C GLU A 61 -6.75 1.24 22.26
N PHE A 62 -7.67 1.56 21.32
CA PHE A 62 -7.54 2.71 20.42
C PHE A 62 -8.66 3.72 20.65
N VAL A 63 -8.32 5.01 20.50
CA VAL A 63 -9.25 6.13 20.60
C VAL A 63 -9.44 6.75 19.22
N ASN A 64 -10.55 6.45 18.54
CA ASN A 64 -10.84 6.90 17.17
C ASN A 64 -9.68 6.61 16.20
N PRO A 65 -9.36 5.35 15.92
CA PRO A 65 -8.27 5.01 15.01
C PRO A 65 -8.58 5.55 13.59
N THR A 66 -7.58 6.20 12.99
CA THR A 66 -7.69 6.83 11.67
C THR A 66 -6.96 6.04 10.59
N ASP A 67 -5.85 5.39 10.94
CA ASP A 67 -5.08 4.60 9.98
C ASP A 67 -4.40 3.40 10.66
N ILE A 68 -4.14 2.36 9.85
CA ILE A 68 -3.41 1.17 10.25
C ILE A 68 -2.45 0.74 9.14
N PHE A 69 -1.22 0.46 9.49
CA PHE A 69 -0.17 0.03 8.57
C PHE A 69 0.59 -1.17 9.12
N CYS A 70 0.78 -2.20 8.27
CA CYS A 70 1.67 -3.32 8.60
C CYS A 70 3.08 -2.99 8.11
N GLY A 71 4.01 -2.84 9.05
CA GLY A 71 5.38 -2.46 8.78
C GLY A 71 6.21 -3.58 8.15
N TYR A 72 7.36 -3.19 7.59
CA TYR A 72 8.35 -4.14 7.05
C TYR A 72 9.08 -4.93 8.16
N ASP A 73 8.95 -4.51 9.40
CA ASP A 73 9.44 -5.17 10.62
C ASP A 73 8.40 -6.10 11.26
N GLU A 74 7.32 -6.39 10.54
CA GLU A 74 6.20 -7.23 10.99
C GLU A 74 5.42 -6.65 12.19
N MET A 75 5.68 -5.40 12.55
CA MET A 75 4.91 -4.66 13.55
C MET A 75 3.68 -4.02 12.90
N ILE A 76 2.66 -3.80 13.70
CA ILE A 76 1.43 -3.11 13.31
C ILE A 76 1.48 -1.71 13.90
N TYR A 77 1.31 -0.73 13.03
CA TYR A 77 1.30 0.69 13.35
C TYR A 77 -0.12 1.18 13.27
N VAL A 78 -0.64 1.72 14.34
CA VAL A 78 -1.99 2.30 14.40
C VAL A 78 -1.89 3.75 14.81
N VAL A 79 -2.59 4.60 14.07
CA VAL A 79 -2.72 6.01 14.39
C VAL A 79 -4.11 6.28 14.92
N ASP A 80 -4.19 6.96 16.06
CA ASP A 80 -5.42 7.36 16.71
C ASP A 80 -5.32 8.79 17.30
N ASP A 81 -6.33 9.23 18.04
CA ASP A 81 -6.34 10.56 18.66
C ASP A 81 -5.21 10.78 19.68
N GLU A 82 -4.59 9.70 20.18
CA GLU A 82 -3.45 9.76 21.11
C GLU A 82 -2.11 9.76 20.38
N GLY A 83 -2.11 9.54 19.06
CA GLY A 83 -0.92 9.52 18.21
C GLY A 83 -0.61 8.16 17.61
N LEU A 84 0.66 7.79 17.56
CA LEU A 84 1.15 6.53 17.01
C LEU A 84 1.25 5.46 18.08
N LYS A 85 0.60 4.31 17.87
CA LYS A 85 0.74 3.09 18.65
C LYS A 85 1.42 2.02 17.82
N VAL A 86 2.42 1.36 18.38
CA VAL A 86 3.17 0.28 17.75
C VAL A 86 2.90 -1.00 18.52
N MET A 87 2.42 -2.02 17.82
CA MET A 87 2.00 -3.27 18.42
C MET A 87 2.48 -4.46 17.61
N ASP A 88 2.49 -5.63 18.24
CA ASP A 88 2.76 -6.89 17.57
C ASP A 88 1.48 -7.51 16.98
N GLN A 89 1.66 -8.63 16.28
CA GLN A 89 0.56 -9.39 15.68
C GLN A 89 -0.37 -10.04 16.72
N THR A 90 0.02 -10.08 18.01
CA THR A 90 -0.83 -10.57 19.10
C THR A 90 -1.75 -9.48 19.67
N GLY A 91 -1.53 -8.23 19.28
CA GLY A 91 -2.26 -7.08 19.79
C GLY A 91 -1.61 -6.42 21.00
N THR A 92 -0.39 -6.83 21.37
CA THR A 92 0.31 -6.18 22.47
C THR A 92 0.94 -4.86 22.01
N VAL A 93 0.51 -3.75 22.61
CA VAL A 93 1.09 -2.43 22.34
C VAL A 93 2.45 -2.34 23.06
N TYR A 94 3.52 -2.19 22.27
CA TYR A 94 4.89 -2.03 22.78
C TYR A 94 5.24 -0.58 23.03
N ASN A 95 4.68 0.32 22.21
CA ASN A 95 5.09 1.70 22.25
C ASN A 95 3.95 2.62 21.84
N THR A 96 3.88 3.78 22.49
CA THR A 96 2.95 4.85 22.14
C THR A 96 3.72 6.15 22.05
N PHE A 97 3.54 6.89 20.97
CA PHE A 97 4.18 8.17 20.75
C PHE A 97 3.13 9.22 20.40
N TYR A 98 2.98 10.21 21.28
CA TYR A 98 1.98 11.26 21.08
C TYR A 98 2.33 12.14 19.88
N ILE A 99 1.39 12.25 18.95
CA ILE A 99 1.42 13.17 17.82
C ILE A 99 0.05 13.83 17.70
N GLN A 100 0.02 15.15 17.85
CA GLN A 100 -1.23 15.90 17.76
C GLN A 100 -1.86 15.73 16.37
N GLY A 101 -3.16 15.42 16.33
CA GLY A 101 -3.92 15.32 15.08
C GLY A 101 -3.33 14.32 14.09
N ALA A 102 -2.83 13.21 14.58
CA ALA A 102 -2.28 12.16 13.74
C ALA A 102 -3.36 11.53 12.85
N THR A 103 -3.08 11.32 11.56
CA THR A 103 -4.06 10.85 10.56
C THR A 103 -3.62 9.65 9.75
N ASP A 104 -2.37 9.55 9.40
CA ASP A 104 -1.81 8.53 8.52
C ASP A 104 -0.44 8.07 9.00
N VAL A 105 -0.09 6.82 8.73
CA VAL A 105 1.23 6.26 9.03
C VAL A 105 1.75 5.41 7.88
N THR A 106 3.04 5.48 7.63
CA THR A 106 3.74 4.60 6.69
C THR A 106 5.16 4.34 7.14
N GLN A 107 5.78 3.28 6.62
CA GLN A 107 7.16 2.93 6.92
C GLN A 107 7.93 2.69 5.62
N ASP A 108 9.17 3.12 5.56
CA ASP A 108 10.07 2.79 4.47
C ASP A 108 10.82 1.46 4.73
N ARG A 109 11.51 0.97 3.70
CA ARG A 109 12.30 -0.27 3.79
C ARG A 109 13.53 -0.18 4.70
N ARG A 110 13.85 1.02 5.21
CA ARG A 110 14.91 1.25 6.20
C ARG A 110 14.36 1.27 7.62
N LEU A 111 13.06 0.96 7.77
CA LEU A 111 12.32 0.96 9.02
C LEU A 111 12.17 2.37 9.62
N HIS A 112 12.25 3.40 8.79
CA HIS A 112 11.87 4.75 9.19
C HIS A 112 10.35 4.88 9.07
N THR A 113 9.72 5.41 10.09
CA THR A 113 8.27 5.59 10.14
C THR A 113 7.94 7.06 9.90
N TYR A 114 6.95 7.31 9.06
CA TYR A 114 6.45 8.64 8.74
C TYR A 114 5.01 8.73 9.20
N VAL A 115 4.71 9.76 9.98
CA VAL A 115 3.35 10.00 10.52
C VAL A 115 2.90 11.38 10.14
N CYS A 116 1.75 11.47 9.48
CA CYS A 116 1.09 12.73 9.22
C CYS A 116 0.35 13.19 10.47
N GLY A 117 0.51 14.45 10.84
CA GLY A 117 -0.12 15.04 12.01
C GLY A 117 -0.05 16.55 11.96
N ARG A 118 -0.08 17.18 13.14
CA ARG A 118 -0.04 18.63 13.30
C ARG A 118 1.04 19.04 14.28
N VAL A 119 1.53 20.27 14.13
CA VAL A 119 2.52 20.86 15.01
C VAL A 119 2.16 22.33 15.28
N ASP A 120 2.32 22.74 16.52
CA ASP A 120 2.20 24.15 16.89
C ASP A 120 3.58 24.81 16.73
N VAL A 121 3.70 25.76 15.81
CA VAL A 121 4.96 26.44 15.48
C VAL A 121 4.70 27.91 15.12
N ASP A 122 5.58 28.78 15.56
CA ASP A 122 5.63 30.18 15.12
C ASP A 122 6.54 30.25 13.89
N VAL A 123 5.93 30.32 12.69
CA VAL A 123 6.68 30.27 11.42
C VAL A 123 7.29 31.62 11.06
N ASP A 124 6.61 32.72 11.37
CA ASP A 124 7.01 34.08 11.00
C ASP A 124 7.73 34.85 12.13
N ASN A 125 7.87 34.22 13.30
CA ASN A 125 8.48 34.78 14.51
C ASN A 125 7.76 36.04 15.02
N ASP A 126 6.43 36.08 14.87
CA ASP A 126 5.60 37.18 15.37
C ASP A 126 5.18 37.02 16.86
N GLY A 127 5.53 35.86 17.45
CA GLY A 127 5.22 35.48 18.81
C GLY A 127 3.90 34.71 18.96
N ASN A 128 3.20 34.44 17.86
CA ASN A 128 2.01 33.61 17.84
C ASN A 128 2.39 32.24 17.26
N THR A 129 1.76 31.17 17.75
CA THR A 129 1.93 29.82 17.20
C THR A 129 0.75 29.46 16.33
N GLU A 130 1.03 28.99 15.12
CA GLU A 130 0.06 28.40 14.22
C GLU A 130 0.07 26.88 14.33
N ASN A 131 -1.11 26.28 14.24
CA ASN A 131 -1.25 24.83 14.20
C ASN A 131 -1.23 24.35 12.75
N LEU A 132 -0.07 23.89 12.29
CA LEU A 132 0.18 23.53 10.91
C LEU A 132 0.24 22.01 10.70
N ALA A 133 -0.09 21.56 9.48
CA ALA A 133 0.10 20.17 9.08
C ALA A 133 1.58 19.84 9.01
N ALA A 134 1.94 18.67 9.50
CA ALA A 134 3.33 18.21 9.56
C ALA A 134 3.44 16.72 9.25
N VAL A 135 4.59 16.32 8.72
CA VAL A 135 4.99 14.92 8.63
C VAL A 135 6.17 14.70 9.56
N TYR A 136 6.00 13.83 10.52
CA TYR A 136 7.04 13.43 11.46
C TYR A 136 7.83 12.26 10.89
N HIS A 137 9.14 12.42 10.77
CA HIS A 137 10.07 11.36 10.43
C HIS A 137 10.63 10.75 11.70
N LEU A 138 10.27 9.50 11.96
CA LEU A 138 10.58 8.79 13.20
C LEU A 138 11.54 7.63 12.94
N THR A 139 12.37 7.32 13.94
CA THR A 139 13.22 6.12 13.99
C THR A 139 13.06 5.42 15.32
N GLY A 140 13.48 4.15 15.40
CA GLY A 140 13.43 3.37 16.63
C GLY A 140 12.03 2.97 17.08
N THR A 141 11.06 3.02 16.19
CA THR A 141 9.65 2.74 16.51
C THR A 141 9.42 1.32 17.01
N SER A 142 10.09 0.32 16.42
CA SER A 142 10.03 -1.08 16.85
C SER A 142 10.92 -1.40 18.06
N SER A 143 11.92 -0.58 18.37
CA SER A 143 12.85 -0.81 19.45
C SER A 143 12.44 -0.22 20.80
N GLY A 144 11.33 0.51 20.85
CA GLY A 144 10.85 1.18 22.06
C GLY A 144 11.56 2.51 22.37
N ALA A 145 12.47 2.96 21.51
CA ALA A 145 13.20 4.23 21.66
C ALA A 145 12.90 5.16 20.50
N ILE A 146 11.63 5.58 20.38
CA ILE A 146 11.19 6.46 19.27
C ILE A 146 11.92 7.80 19.37
N GLN A 147 12.48 8.22 18.24
CA GLN A 147 13.12 9.53 18.08
C GLN A 147 12.59 10.22 16.82
N ILE A 148 12.27 11.50 16.97
CA ILE A 148 12.00 12.37 15.81
C ILE A 148 13.36 12.71 15.19
N VAL A 149 13.52 12.32 13.92
CA VAL A 149 14.72 12.66 13.13
C VAL A 149 14.52 14.02 12.48
N ASP A 150 13.32 14.25 11.95
CA ASP A 150 12.95 15.46 11.25
C ASP A 150 11.45 15.69 11.31
N THR A 151 11.01 16.92 11.06
CA THR A 151 9.61 17.30 10.95
C THR A 151 9.43 18.20 9.74
N LEU A 152 8.75 17.71 8.72
CA LEU A 152 8.38 18.49 7.55
C LEU A 152 7.09 19.24 7.84
N ILE A 153 7.15 20.56 7.82
CA ILE A 153 6.01 21.44 8.13
C ILE A 153 5.48 22.03 6.84
N HIS A 154 4.16 22.03 6.66
CA HIS A 154 3.50 22.67 5.54
C HIS A 154 3.16 24.14 5.93
N PRO A 155 3.94 25.14 5.48
CA PRO A 155 3.84 26.51 5.99
C PRO A 155 2.56 27.24 5.59
N PHE A 156 1.84 26.71 4.60
CA PHE A 156 0.60 27.35 4.08
C PHE A 156 -0.67 26.57 4.43
N CYS A 157 -0.56 25.55 5.29
CA CYS A 157 -1.71 24.77 5.72
C CYS A 157 -2.49 25.53 6.80
N ASP A 158 -3.49 26.27 6.38
CA ASP A 158 -4.37 27.01 7.31
C ASP A 158 -5.40 26.07 7.96
N VAL A 159 -5.47 26.09 9.28
CA VAL A 159 -6.46 25.34 10.07
C VAL A 159 -7.90 25.73 9.69
N SER A 160 -8.14 27.00 9.31
CA SER A 160 -9.46 27.49 8.91
C SER A 160 -9.98 26.82 7.62
N ARG A 161 -9.09 26.27 6.80
CA ARG A 161 -9.42 25.58 5.54
C ARG A 161 -9.76 24.11 5.72
N ASN A 162 -9.78 23.61 6.94
CA ASN A 162 -10.08 22.22 7.26
C ASN A 162 -9.08 21.20 6.64
N VAL A 163 -7.89 21.65 6.29
CA VAL A 163 -6.81 20.77 5.81
C VAL A 163 -6.21 20.08 7.02
N THR A 164 -6.49 18.81 7.21
CA THR A 164 -6.07 18.05 8.38
C THR A 164 -4.76 17.27 8.14
N SER A 165 -4.37 17.08 6.87
CA SER A 165 -3.17 16.33 6.49
C SER A 165 -2.61 16.81 5.17
N PHE A 166 -1.39 16.37 4.83
CA PHE A 166 -0.80 16.61 3.51
C PHE A 166 -1.63 16.03 2.35
N ARG A 167 -2.39 14.99 2.60
CA ARG A 167 -3.28 14.37 1.61
C ARG A 167 -4.43 15.30 1.19
N GLY A 168 -4.93 16.14 2.09
CA GLY A 168 -5.99 17.10 1.80
C GLY A 168 -5.55 18.34 1.00
N ALA A 169 -4.24 18.57 0.83
CA ALA A 169 -3.72 19.68 0.04
C ALA A 169 -3.73 19.43 -1.46
N GLU A 170 -3.88 18.17 -1.90
CA GLU A 170 -3.89 17.79 -3.32
C GLU A 170 -5.24 18.12 -4.00
N ASP A 171 -6.31 18.29 -3.24
CA ASP A 171 -7.65 18.53 -3.79
C ASP A 171 -7.93 20.02 -4.12
N GLU A 172 -7.00 20.93 -3.85
CA GLU A 172 -7.15 22.38 -4.09
C GLU A 172 -6.36 22.93 -5.30
N ALA A 173 -5.78 22.07 -6.15
CA ALA A 173 -4.99 22.47 -7.30
C ALA A 173 -5.78 22.48 -8.62
#